data_3b0927c5911e7ba414113ed7ef4ac777
#
_entry.id   3b0927c5911e7ba414113ed7ef4ac777
#
_cell.length_a   1.000
_cell.length_b   1.000
_cell.length_c   1.000
_cell.angle_alpha   90.00
_cell.angle_beta   90.00
_cell.angle_gamma   90.00
#
_symmetry.space_group_name_H-M   'P 1'
#
loop_
_entity.id
_entity.type
_entity.pdbx_description
1 polymer ?
#
loop_
_entity_poly.entity_id
_entity_poly.type
_entity_poly.pdbx_seq_one_letter_code
_entity_poly.pdbx_strand_id
1 'polypeptide(L)'
;MADTKWLEDVEVKPFMEEVNQQVQRLTELRWKMEEAEEALKAAEKEYADFVHNTFCQVFRANGIESLALADGRRINVITKTTCSINKNDADKERVAKWLKEKGAETLVKSELHVMSSHKEELDKLGIPNEETTTMNTNAVKAWLLDMLGQKGGTAQISVEDIPKGINFYQYDDVEIV
;
A
#
# COMPACT_ATOMS: atom_id res chain seq x y z
N MET A 1 -9.12 -60.50 -29.90
CA MET A 1 -9.64 -59.46 -28.98
C MET A 1 -9.07 -59.80 -27.62
N ALA A 2 -8.10 -59.04 -27.15
CA ALA A 2 -7.47 -59.25 -25.86
C ALA A 2 -8.42 -58.72 -24.78
N ASP A 3 -8.66 -59.52 -23.79
CA ASP A 3 -9.55 -59.23 -22.66
C ASP A 3 -8.85 -58.25 -21.72
N THR A 4 -9.27 -56.98 -21.72
CA THR A 4 -8.70 -55.89 -20.91
C THR A 4 -9.37 -55.78 -19.54
N LYS A 5 -10.07 -56.79 -19.10
CA LYS A 5 -10.90 -56.79 -17.89
C LYS A 5 -10.11 -56.86 -16.57
N TRP A 6 -8.80 -57.04 -16.61
CA TRP A 6 -7.92 -57.15 -15.43
C TRP A 6 -7.31 -55.83 -14.97
N LEU A 7 -7.59 -54.70 -15.67
CA LEU A 7 -7.05 -53.37 -15.34
C LEU A 7 -8.01 -52.52 -14.48
N GLU A 8 -9.20 -53.00 -14.16
CA GLU A 8 -10.26 -52.13 -13.67
C GLU A 8 -10.47 -52.04 -12.16
N ASP A 9 -9.89 -52.89 -11.30
CA ASP A 9 -10.52 -52.94 -9.97
C ASP A 9 -9.66 -52.96 -8.69
N VAL A 10 -8.33 -52.92 -8.67
CA VAL A 10 -7.68 -53.23 -7.41
C VAL A 10 -6.81 -52.10 -6.81
N GLU A 11 -6.29 -51.13 -7.57
CA GLU A 11 -5.39 -50.12 -7.02
C GLU A 11 -5.89 -48.67 -7.11
N VAL A 12 -6.90 -48.39 -7.89
CA VAL A 12 -7.37 -46.99 -8.12
C VAL A 12 -8.22 -46.48 -6.96
N LYS A 13 -9.01 -47.34 -6.31
CA LYS A 13 -9.91 -46.93 -5.22
C LYS A 13 -9.18 -46.40 -3.97
N PRO A 14 -8.17 -47.10 -3.43
CA PRO A 14 -7.44 -46.59 -2.25
C PRO A 14 -6.73 -45.27 -2.52
N PHE A 15 -6.11 -45.13 -3.68
CA PHE A 15 -5.46 -43.90 -4.09
C PHE A 15 -6.43 -42.74 -4.22
N MET A 16 -7.59 -42.90 -4.80
CA MET A 16 -8.61 -41.87 -4.92
C MET A 16 -9.19 -41.45 -3.56
N GLU A 17 -9.35 -42.40 -2.64
CA GLU A 17 -9.74 -42.07 -1.25
C GLU A 17 -8.70 -41.26 -0.53
N GLU A 18 -7.42 -41.60 -0.66
CA GLU A 18 -6.31 -40.83 -0.09
C GLU A 18 -6.26 -39.43 -0.69
N VAL A 19 -6.36 -39.28 -2.01
CA VAL A 19 -6.41 -37.99 -2.69
C VAL A 19 -7.59 -37.16 -2.19
N ASN A 20 -8.77 -37.73 -2.08
CA ASN A 20 -9.93 -37.03 -1.56
C ASN A 20 -9.75 -36.56 -0.12
N GLN A 21 -9.15 -37.39 0.76
CA GLN A 21 -8.81 -36.97 2.13
C GLN A 21 -7.84 -35.80 2.14
N GLN A 22 -6.81 -35.81 1.29
CA GLN A 22 -5.85 -34.71 1.20
C GLN A 22 -6.51 -33.43 0.65
N VAL A 23 -7.39 -33.54 -0.34
CA VAL A 23 -8.16 -32.40 -0.87
C VAL A 23 -9.09 -31.82 0.21
N GLN A 24 -9.79 -32.67 0.97
CA GLN A 24 -10.61 -32.21 2.09
C GLN A 24 -9.76 -31.46 3.14
N ARG A 25 -8.62 -32.03 3.50
CA ARG A 25 -7.69 -31.41 4.45
C ARG A 25 -7.16 -30.07 3.96
N LEU A 26 -6.80 -29.98 2.68
CA LEU A 26 -6.38 -28.74 2.05
C LEU A 26 -7.50 -27.67 2.12
N THR A 27 -8.71 -28.06 1.81
CA THR A 27 -9.88 -27.15 1.85
C THR A 27 -10.18 -26.66 3.27
N GLU A 28 -10.12 -27.55 4.26
CA GLU A 28 -10.27 -27.17 5.67
C GLU A 28 -9.20 -26.18 6.15
N LEU A 29 -7.94 -26.43 5.76
CA LEU A 29 -6.83 -25.54 6.12
C LEU A 29 -6.98 -24.17 5.47
N ARG A 30 -7.40 -24.15 4.20
CA ARG A 30 -7.64 -22.89 3.48
C ARG A 30 -8.76 -22.09 4.13
N TRP A 31 -9.86 -22.73 4.48
CA TRP A 31 -10.97 -22.07 5.18
C TRP A 31 -10.54 -21.50 6.53
N LYS A 32 -9.76 -22.25 7.33
CA LYS A 32 -9.19 -21.75 8.59
C LYS A 32 -8.26 -20.55 8.40
N MET A 33 -7.50 -20.54 7.31
CA MET A 33 -6.66 -19.38 6.99
C MET A 33 -7.51 -18.15 6.66
N GLU A 34 -8.55 -18.30 5.85
CA GLU A 34 -9.47 -17.22 5.49
C GLU A 34 -10.18 -16.67 6.75
N GLU A 35 -10.67 -17.54 7.64
CA GLU A 35 -11.28 -17.15 8.92
C GLU A 35 -10.30 -16.41 9.83
N ALA A 36 -9.05 -16.89 9.92
CA ALA A 36 -8.02 -16.23 10.71
C ALA A 36 -7.62 -14.85 10.13
N GLU A 37 -7.57 -14.71 8.82
CA GLU A 37 -7.31 -13.43 8.16
C GLU A 37 -8.44 -12.42 8.40
N GLU A 38 -9.69 -12.86 8.36
CA GLU A 38 -10.85 -12.00 8.68
C GLU A 38 -10.83 -11.56 10.15
N ALA A 39 -10.55 -12.48 11.06
CA ALA A 39 -10.43 -12.18 12.49
C ALA A 39 -9.27 -11.20 12.76
N LEU A 40 -8.14 -11.38 12.09
CA LEU A 40 -7.00 -10.46 12.19
C LEU A 40 -7.38 -9.05 11.70
N LYS A 41 -8.01 -8.94 10.53
CA LYS A 41 -8.46 -7.65 9.98
C LYS A 41 -9.46 -6.94 10.92
N ALA A 42 -10.36 -7.69 11.54
CA ALA A 42 -11.31 -7.14 12.49
C ALA A 42 -10.60 -6.59 13.75
N ALA A 43 -9.64 -7.35 14.29
CA ALA A 43 -8.84 -6.93 15.44
C ALA A 43 -7.95 -5.72 15.13
N GLU A 44 -7.32 -5.69 13.96
CA GLU A 44 -6.52 -4.55 13.48
C GLU A 44 -7.37 -3.27 13.37
N LYS A 45 -8.58 -3.40 12.85
CA LYS A 45 -9.50 -2.28 12.74
C LYS A 45 -9.93 -1.77 14.12
N GLU A 46 -10.31 -2.66 15.03
CA GLU A 46 -10.69 -2.31 16.39
C GLU A 46 -9.54 -1.61 17.13
N TYR A 47 -8.33 -2.14 17.00
CA TYR A 47 -7.11 -1.53 17.53
C TYR A 47 -6.88 -0.13 16.97
N ALA A 48 -6.94 0.04 15.66
CA ALA A 48 -6.75 1.32 15.00
C ALA A 48 -7.82 2.34 15.44
N ASP A 49 -9.08 1.94 15.48
CA ASP A 49 -10.19 2.78 15.92
C ASP A 49 -10.01 3.22 17.38
N PHE A 50 -9.60 2.32 18.27
CA PHE A 50 -9.31 2.65 19.66
C PHE A 50 -8.12 3.61 19.79
N VAL A 51 -7.01 3.30 19.12
CA VAL A 51 -5.80 4.13 19.19
C VAL A 51 -6.05 5.54 18.66
N HIS A 52 -6.61 5.66 17.46
CA HIS A 52 -6.75 6.96 16.79
C HIS A 52 -7.90 7.80 17.36
N ASN A 53 -9.02 7.18 17.66
CA ASN A 53 -10.25 7.89 18.04
C ASN A 53 -10.46 8.02 19.54
N THR A 54 -9.73 7.26 20.36
CA THR A 54 -9.90 7.29 21.81
C THR A 54 -8.59 7.58 22.52
N PHE A 55 -7.62 6.70 22.41
CA PHE A 55 -6.40 6.75 23.18
C PHE A 55 -5.58 8.01 22.92
N CYS A 56 -5.23 8.26 21.65
CA CYS A 56 -4.44 9.45 21.28
C CYS A 56 -5.16 10.75 21.62
N GLN A 57 -6.48 10.81 21.46
CA GLN A 57 -7.25 12.00 21.82
C GLN A 57 -7.20 12.29 23.33
N VAL A 58 -7.34 11.26 24.18
CA VAL A 58 -7.22 11.43 25.65
C VAL A 58 -5.83 11.93 26.02
N PHE A 59 -4.78 11.39 25.42
CA PHE A 59 -3.41 11.82 25.69
C PHE A 59 -3.19 13.27 25.27
N ARG A 60 -3.60 13.64 24.06
CA ARG A 60 -3.49 15.02 23.54
C ARG A 60 -4.30 16.01 24.39
N ALA A 61 -5.53 15.68 24.76
CA ALA A 61 -6.39 16.55 25.57
C ALA A 61 -5.79 16.83 26.97
N ASN A 62 -4.97 15.92 27.49
CA ASN A 62 -4.29 16.07 28.78
C ASN A 62 -2.82 16.53 28.64
N GLY A 63 -2.34 16.87 27.43
CA GLY A 63 -0.97 17.28 27.19
C GLY A 63 0.07 16.20 27.46
N ILE A 64 -0.32 14.91 27.38
CA ILE A 64 0.56 13.77 27.62
C ILE A 64 1.15 13.33 26.26
N GLU A 65 2.46 13.39 26.13
CA GLU A 65 3.15 12.89 24.93
C GLU A 65 3.76 11.51 25.15
N SER A 66 4.04 11.16 26.40
CA SER A 66 4.68 9.90 26.77
C SER A 66 4.25 9.43 28.15
N LEU A 67 4.08 8.12 28.33
CA LEU A 67 3.74 7.48 29.58
C LEU A 67 4.63 6.27 29.83
N ALA A 68 5.27 6.19 31.00
CA ALA A 68 6.01 5.01 31.43
C ALA A 68 5.04 3.99 32.04
N LEU A 69 5.17 2.73 31.61
CA LEU A 69 4.42 1.60 32.15
C LEU A 69 5.14 0.97 33.34
N ALA A 70 4.39 0.25 34.18
CA ALA A 70 4.94 -0.42 35.36
C ALA A 70 5.96 -1.54 35.04
N ASP A 71 5.90 -2.08 33.83
CA ASP A 71 6.82 -3.11 33.33
C ASP A 71 8.12 -2.54 32.70
N GLY A 72 8.28 -1.22 32.76
CA GLY A 72 9.47 -0.51 32.25
C GLY A 72 9.35 -0.08 30.77
N ARG A 73 8.32 -0.49 30.05
CA ARG A 73 8.03 0.01 28.70
C ARG A 73 7.51 1.43 28.74
N ARG A 74 7.58 2.10 27.61
CA ARG A 74 7.06 3.47 27.45
C ARG A 74 6.13 3.52 26.25
N ILE A 75 5.01 4.19 26.42
CA ILE A 75 4.07 4.51 25.35
C ILE A 75 4.34 5.95 24.94
N ASN A 76 4.57 6.18 23.65
CA ASN A 76 4.71 7.51 23.05
C ASN A 76 3.57 7.73 22.05
N VAL A 77 2.93 8.89 22.09
CA VAL A 77 2.02 9.33 21.04
C VAL A 77 2.83 10.04 19.98
N ILE A 78 2.82 9.49 18.78
CA ILE A 78 3.57 10.00 17.63
C ILE A 78 2.61 10.40 16.51
N THR A 79 2.97 11.43 15.75
CA THR A 79 2.20 11.81 14.56
C THR A 79 2.78 11.12 13.33
N LYS A 80 1.98 10.26 12.72
CA LYS A 80 2.31 9.59 11.45
C LYS A 80 1.72 10.34 10.27
N THR A 81 2.45 10.34 9.18
CA THR A 81 2.01 10.95 7.91
C THR A 81 1.87 9.87 6.85
N THR A 82 0.74 9.86 6.17
CA THR A 82 0.49 8.99 5.02
C THR A 82 0.43 9.82 3.76
N CYS A 83 1.08 9.32 2.72
CA CYS A 83 1.04 9.89 1.38
C CYS A 83 0.87 8.76 0.37
N SER A 84 -0.11 8.88 -0.50
CA SER A 84 -0.28 7.98 -1.65
C SER A 84 -0.69 8.78 -2.88
N ILE A 85 -0.34 8.27 -4.06
CA ILE A 85 -0.69 8.87 -5.34
C ILE A 85 -1.70 7.97 -6.02
N ASN A 86 -2.78 8.55 -6.52
CA ASN A 86 -3.81 7.81 -7.24
C ASN A 86 -3.22 7.17 -8.49
N LYS A 87 -3.71 5.96 -8.81
CA LYS A 87 -3.17 5.15 -9.91
C LYS A 87 -3.71 5.54 -11.29
N ASN A 88 -4.79 6.35 -11.36
CA ASN A 88 -5.34 6.79 -12.64
C ASN A 88 -4.41 7.80 -13.33
N ASP A 89 -4.37 7.77 -14.66
CA ASP A 89 -3.39 8.53 -15.44
C ASP A 89 -3.66 10.04 -15.39
N ALA A 90 -4.91 10.48 -15.33
CA ALA A 90 -5.26 11.90 -15.21
C ALA A 90 -4.75 12.52 -13.90
N ASP A 91 -4.79 11.78 -12.79
CA ASP A 91 -4.24 12.25 -11.51
C ASP A 91 -2.72 12.21 -11.53
N LYS A 92 -2.10 11.17 -12.13
CA LYS A 92 -0.65 11.11 -12.29
C LYS A 92 -0.11 12.28 -13.10
N GLU A 93 -0.74 12.62 -14.22
CA GLU A 93 -0.35 13.77 -15.05
C GLU A 93 -0.47 15.08 -14.28
N ARG A 94 -1.59 15.27 -13.54
CA ARG A 94 -1.81 16.45 -12.72
C ARG A 94 -0.74 16.60 -11.64
N VAL A 95 -0.43 15.51 -10.93
CA VAL A 95 0.60 15.47 -9.88
C VAL A 95 1.98 15.72 -10.48
N ALA A 96 2.30 15.10 -11.60
CA ALA A 96 3.57 15.29 -12.29
C ALA A 96 3.77 16.74 -12.73
N LYS A 97 2.74 17.37 -13.30
CA LYS A 97 2.76 18.77 -13.68
C LYS A 97 3.00 19.67 -12.47
N TRP A 98 2.26 19.46 -11.41
CA TRP A 98 2.39 20.22 -10.17
C TRP A 98 3.79 20.08 -9.54
N LEU A 99 4.35 18.86 -9.49
CA LEU A 99 5.72 18.64 -9.00
C LEU A 99 6.76 19.39 -9.84
N LYS A 100 6.62 19.40 -11.16
CA LYS A 100 7.49 20.15 -12.07
C LYS A 100 7.39 21.66 -11.79
N GLU A 101 6.17 22.20 -11.64
CA GLU A 101 5.94 23.62 -11.31
C GLU A 101 6.53 24.03 -9.95
N LYS A 102 6.61 23.09 -8.99
CA LYS A 102 7.24 23.31 -7.68
C LYS A 102 8.74 22.98 -7.63
N GLY A 103 9.38 22.75 -8.78
CA GLY A 103 10.84 22.48 -8.88
C GLY A 103 11.24 21.06 -8.45
N ALA A 104 10.29 20.13 -8.39
CA ALA A 104 10.52 18.73 -8.00
C ALA A 104 10.47 17.77 -9.19
N GLU A 105 10.89 18.20 -10.35
CA GLU A 105 10.89 17.42 -11.60
C GLU A 105 11.67 16.10 -11.51
N THR A 106 12.71 16.06 -10.68
CA THR A 106 13.51 14.84 -10.45
C THR A 106 12.73 13.69 -9.82
N LEU A 107 11.58 13.98 -9.21
CA LEU A 107 10.69 12.98 -8.62
C LEU A 107 9.75 12.35 -9.66
N VAL A 108 9.69 12.91 -10.87
CA VAL A 108 8.85 12.45 -11.97
C VAL A 108 9.73 11.73 -12.99
N LYS A 109 9.40 10.48 -13.26
CA LYS A 109 10.04 9.69 -14.33
C LYS A 109 9.02 9.44 -15.41
N SER A 110 9.39 9.73 -16.63
CA SER A 110 8.63 9.36 -17.84
C SER A 110 9.40 8.28 -18.57
N GLU A 111 8.77 7.14 -18.78
CA GLU A 111 9.34 6.03 -19.54
C GLU A 111 8.52 5.83 -20.82
N LEU A 112 9.19 5.86 -21.95
CA LEU A 112 8.59 5.49 -23.22
C LEU A 112 8.71 3.98 -23.42
N HIS A 113 7.59 3.29 -23.46
CA HIS A 113 7.53 1.87 -23.79
C HIS A 113 7.57 1.66 -25.29
N VAL A 114 8.68 2.04 -25.90
CA VAL A 114 8.96 1.80 -27.34
C VAL A 114 10.36 1.28 -27.51
N MET A 115 10.54 0.44 -28.51
CA MET A 115 11.87 -0.06 -28.92
C MET A 115 12.76 1.02 -29.54
N SER A 116 12.34 2.28 -29.59
CA SER A 116 13.03 3.39 -30.26
C SER A 116 12.99 4.65 -29.43
N SER A 117 14.12 5.37 -29.37
CA SER A 117 14.27 6.66 -28.69
C SER A 117 13.62 7.85 -29.42
N HIS A 118 12.93 7.61 -30.54
CA HIS A 118 12.43 8.64 -31.45
C HIS A 118 10.90 8.77 -31.42
N LYS A 119 10.34 9.25 -30.29
CA LYS A 119 8.89 9.44 -30.11
C LYS A 119 8.29 10.31 -31.21
N GLU A 120 8.91 11.45 -31.51
CA GLU A 120 8.40 12.37 -32.53
C GLU A 120 8.37 11.77 -33.96
N GLU A 121 9.28 10.87 -34.23
CA GLU A 121 9.30 10.14 -35.52
C GLU A 121 8.24 9.05 -35.53
N LEU A 122 8.02 8.38 -34.43
CA LEU A 122 6.97 7.37 -34.29
C LEU A 122 5.57 7.99 -34.37
N ASP A 123 5.37 9.15 -33.75
CA ASP A 123 4.11 9.90 -33.86
C ASP A 123 3.82 10.33 -35.30
N LYS A 124 4.84 10.80 -36.03
CA LYS A 124 4.73 11.13 -37.48
C LYS A 124 4.39 9.94 -38.35
N LEU A 125 4.83 8.77 -37.96
CA LEU A 125 4.57 7.51 -38.65
C LEU A 125 3.26 6.84 -38.24
N GLY A 126 2.53 7.41 -37.25
CA GLY A 126 1.31 6.84 -36.72
C GLY A 126 1.52 5.53 -35.97
N ILE A 127 2.74 5.29 -35.46
CA ILE A 127 3.05 4.09 -34.68
C ILE A 127 2.63 4.33 -33.22
N PRO A 128 1.74 3.48 -32.64
CA PRO A 128 1.33 3.61 -31.26
C PRO A 128 2.55 3.57 -30.32
N ASN A 129 2.66 4.59 -29.47
CA ASN A 129 3.65 4.63 -28.42
C ASN A 129 2.96 5.09 -27.13
N GLU A 130 3.28 4.47 -26.00
CA GLU A 130 2.74 4.82 -24.71
C GLU A 130 3.83 5.44 -23.84
N GLU A 131 3.61 6.64 -23.36
CA GLU A 131 4.45 7.26 -22.33
C GLU A 131 3.84 7.00 -20.97
N THR A 132 4.56 6.26 -20.14
CA THR A 132 4.13 6.01 -18.76
C THR A 132 4.85 6.96 -17.81
N THR A 133 4.08 7.78 -17.12
CA THR A 133 4.60 8.63 -16.06
C THR A 133 4.59 7.87 -14.74
N THR A 134 5.74 7.73 -14.12
CA THR A 134 5.91 7.09 -12.81
C THR A 134 6.49 8.05 -11.80
N MET A 135 6.08 7.90 -10.54
CA MET A 135 6.57 8.70 -9.42
C MET A 135 6.83 7.79 -8.22
N ASN A 136 7.95 8.00 -7.56
CA ASN A 136 8.23 7.29 -6.32
C ASN A 136 7.47 7.97 -5.16
N THR A 137 6.40 7.33 -4.69
CA THR A 137 5.53 7.85 -3.63
C THR A 137 6.29 8.20 -2.34
N ASN A 138 7.30 7.41 -1.97
CA ASN A 138 8.09 7.69 -0.77
C ASN A 138 8.98 8.94 -0.96
N ALA A 139 9.54 9.14 -2.13
CA ALA A 139 10.30 10.34 -2.45
C ALA A 139 9.40 11.58 -2.48
N VAL A 140 8.22 11.48 -3.07
CA VAL A 140 7.21 12.54 -3.06
C VAL A 140 6.75 12.86 -1.63
N LYS A 141 6.51 11.84 -0.80
CA LYS A 141 6.19 12.02 0.63
C LYS A 141 7.30 12.78 1.36
N ALA A 142 8.55 12.35 1.19
CA ALA A 142 9.71 12.97 1.85
C ALA A 142 9.87 14.43 1.46
N TRP A 143 9.68 14.76 0.17
CA TRP A 143 9.70 16.11 -0.36
C TRP A 143 8.53 16.96 0.17
N LEU A 144 7.32 16.42 0.21
CA LEU A 144 6.15 17.11 0.77
C LEU A 144 6.36 17.48 2.25
N LEU A 145 6.89 16.57 3.06
CA LEU A 145 7.19 16.83 4.47
C LEU A 145 8.21 17.97 4.65
N ASP A 146 9.18 18.06 3.74
CA ASP A 146 10.16 19.12 3.72
C ASP A 146 9.52 20.46 3.33
N MET A 147 8.75 20.48 2.24
CA MET A 147 8.04 21.66 1.74
C MET A 147 7.00 22.21 2.71
N LEU A 148 6.36 21.34 3.50
CA LEU A 148 5.43 21.72 4.57
C LEU A 148 6.13 22.17 5.86
N GLY A 149 7.47 22.19 5.89
CA GLY A 149 8.26 22.62 7.05
C GLY A 149 8.31 21.62 8.21
N GLN A 150 7.81 20.40 8.01
CA GLN A 150 7.69 19.40 9.09
C GLN A 150 9.02 18.75 9.50
N LYS A 151 10.08 18.98 8.74
CA LYS A 151 11.45 18.57 9.08
C LYS A 151 12.28 19.67 9.75
N GLY A 152 11.62 20.70 10.29
CA GLY A 152 12.29 21.82 10.98
C GLY A 152 12.68 22.99 10.08
N GLY A 153 12.23 22.99 8.82
CA GLY A 153 12.39 24.11 7.87
C GLY A 153 11.20 25.08 7.89
N THR A 154 11.30 26.16 7.10
CA THR A 154 10.18 27.07 6.86
C THR A 154 9.23 26.46 5.82
N ALA A 155 7.94 26.43 6.10
CA ALA A 155 6.92 25.93 5.16
C ALA A 155 6.94 26.80 3.88
N GLN A 156 7.03 26.13 2.72
CA GLN A 156 6.99 26.76 1.40
C GLN A 156 5.67 26.52 0.67
N ILE A 157 4.92 25.51 1.11
CA ILE A 157 3.57 25.20 0.64
C ILE A 157 2.66 24.90 1.83
N SER A 158 1.34 25.00 1.63
CA SER A 158 0.32 24.55 2.58
C SER A 158 -0.27 23.21 2.14
N VAL A 159 -0.97 22.54 3.05
CA VAL A 159 -1.69 21.28 2.71
C VAL A 159 -2.75 21.52 1.64
N GLU A 160 -3.32 22.73 1.58
CA GLU A 160 -4.34 23.13 0.60
C GLU A 160 -3.77 23.26 -0.82
N ASP A 161 -2.46 23.48 -0.95
CA ASP A 161 -1.75 23.57 -2.22
C ASP A 161 -1.51 22.18 -2.86
N ILE A 162 -1.71 21.10 -2.11
CA ILE A 162 -1.49 19.74 -2.59
C ILE A 162 -2.58 19.37 -3.60
N PRO A 163 -2.22 18.95 -4.84
CA PRO A 163 -3.19 18.73 -5.89
C PRO A 163 -4.04 17.48 -5.62
N LYS A 164 -5.24 17.48 -6.16
CA LYS A 164 -6.05 16.27 -6.26
C LYS A 164 -5.27 15.20 -7.00
N GLY A 165 -5.22 14.00 -6.42
CA GLY A 165 -4.40 12.88 -6.93
C GLY A 165 -3.31 12.47 -5.95
N ILE A 166 -2.94 13.34 -5.02
CA ILE A 166 -2.16 12.98 -3.84
C ILE A 166 -3.08 12.92 -2.63
N ASN A 167 -3.16 11.74 -2.00
CA ASN A 167 -3.80 11.57 -0.71
C ASN A 167 -2.74 11.79 0.37
N PHE A 168 -2.79 12.92 1.03
CA PHE A 168 -1.86 13.31 2.09
C PHE A 168 -2.67 13.60 3.35
N TYR A 169 -2.41 12.87 4.43
CA TYR A 169 -3.04 13.11 5.72
C TYR A 169 -2.12 12.70 6.87
N GLN A 170 -2.37 13.31 8.02
CA GLN A 170 -1.66 13.03 9.26
C GLN A 170 -2.62 12.49 10.28
N TYR A 171 -2.12 11.59 11.12
CA TYR A 171 -2.87 11.02 12.22
C TYR A 171 -1.93 10.69 13.38
N ASP A 172 -2.47 10.75 14.58
CA ASP A 172 -1.73 10.32 15.77
C ASP A 172 -1.79 8.80 15.89
N ASP A 173 -0.69 8.22 16.29
CA ASP A 173 -0.52 6.79 16.50
C ASP A 173 0.32 6.55 17.76
N VAL A 174 0.43 5.31 18.17
CA VAL A 174 1.13 4.89 19.39
C VAL A 174 2.34 4.06 19.04
N GLU A 175 3.46 4.40 19.66
CA GLU A 175 4.68 3.61 19.66
C GLU A 175 4.96 3.09 21.08
N ILE A 176 5.17 1.79 21.22
CA ILE A 176 5.54 1.16 22.49
C ILE A 176 7.02 0.75 22.41
N VAL A 177 7.85 1.32 23.28
CA VAL A 177 9.30 1.11 23.34
C VAL A 177 9.73 0.60 24.71
#